data_eeb630295244ff99be295c5b7a3343bf
#
_entry.id   eeb630295244ff99be295c5b7a3343bf
#
_cell.length_a   1.000
_cell.length_b   1.000
_cell.length_c   1.000
_cell.angle_alpha   90.00
_cell.angle_beta   90.00
_cell.angle_gamma   90.00
#
_symmetry.space_group_name_H-M   'P 1'
#
loop_
_entity.id
_entity.type
_entity.pdbx_description
1 polymer ?
#
loop_
_entity_poly.entity_id
_entity_poly.type
_entity_poly.pdbx_seq_one_letter_code
_entity_poly.pdbx_strand_id
1 'polypeptide(L)'
;EIQTYIHKNLLKNFKPSKKVIRVQNEDRLDSPKTITEFYNPMPNDENNHHVVLSWLLGESHNPIELLQSYLISNILLDNSASPLRKVLESTELGKSLSPLTGLETNHKELVFAAGLEGVGPGKQKEVEELIIQCLKDIVENGIPKDLIGSSLHQLEIRQREISGSGMPFGLQIMLGCLPACIHNDDPLKVLDLDSSFSTIKEKLKSKNYIENLINEKIINNTHRVNFSLAPDPEFNIKKDQ
;
A
#
# COMPACT_ATOMS: atom_id res chain seq x y z
N GLU A 1 0.48 -24.42 -29.10
CA GLU A 1 1.69 -25.15 -28.70
C GLU A 1 1.97 -25.12 -27.21
N ILE A 2 2.12 -23.91 -26.59
CA ILE A 2 2.43 -23.76 -25.15
C ILE A 2 1.33 -24.37 -24.27
N GLN A 3 0.06 -24.07 -24.53
CA GLN A 3 -1.06 -24.66 -23.78
C GLN A 3 -1.07 -26.19 -23.87
N THR A 4 -0.82 -26.74 -25.06
CA THR A 4 -0.74 -28.20 -25.29
C THR A 4 0.41 -28.78 -24.51
N TYR A 5 1.58 -28.13 -24.51
CA TYR A 5 2.74 -28.56 -23.75
C TYR A 5 2.47 -28.59 -22.24
N ILE A 6 1.90 -27.50 -21.69
CA ILE A 6 1.54 -27.39 -20.26
C ILE A 6 0.52 -28.49 -19.90
N HIS A 7 -0.51 -28.67 -20.72
CA HIS A 7 -1.51 -29.71 -20.47
C HIS A 7 -0.89 -31.12 -20.44
N LYS A 8 -0.09 -31.47 -21.46
CA LYS A 8 0.52 -32.79 -21.57
C LYS A 8 1.56 -33.09 -20.50
N ASN A 9 2.34 -32.11 -20.09
CA ASN A 9 3.50 -32.36 -19.23
C ASN A 9 3.22 -32.01 -17.75
N LEU A 10 2.22 -31.18 -17.47
CA LEU A 10 1.91 -30.75 -16.11
C LEU A 10 0.46 -31.07 -15.72
N LEU A 11 -0.51 -30.43 -16.36
CA LEU A 11 -1.91 -30.45 -15.89
C LEU A 11 -2.56 -31.82 -15.92
N LYS A 12 -2.19 -32.71 -16.86
CA LYS A 12 -2.74 -34.07 -16.91
C LYS A 12 -2.47 -34.91 -15.65
N ASN A 13 -1.46 -34.51 -14.85
CA ASN A 13 -1.09 -35.20 -13.61
C ASN A 13 -1.96 -34.80 -12.42
N PHE A 14 -2.81 -33.76 -12.58
CA PHE A 14 -3.68 -33.24 -11.54
C PHE A 14 -5.13 -33.52 -11.88
N LYS A 15 -5.93 -33.87 -10.88
CA LYS A 15 -7.38 -33.98 -11.03
C LYS A 15 -8.02 -32.62 -10.75
N PRO A 16 -9.10 -32.26 -11.47
CA PRO A 16 -9.85 -31.06 -11.17
C PRO A 16 -10.32 -31.07 -9.70
N SER A 17 -10.04 -30.01 -8.97
CA SER A 17 -10.57 -29.85 -7.62
C SER A 17 -11.98 -29.26 -7.70
N LYS A 18 -12.94 -29.85 -6.98
CA LYS A 18 -14.27 -29.24 -6.76
C LYS A 18 -14.25 -28.18 -5.66
N LYS A 19 -13.16 -28.15 -4.86
CA LYS A 19 -13.01 -27.18 -3.77
C LYS A 19 -12.35 -25.91 -4.31
N VAL A 20 -13.13 -24.85 -4.34
CA VAL A 20 -12.61 -23.50 -4.61
C VAL A 20 -12.13 -22.92 -3.29
N ILE A 21 -10.82 -22.64 -3.21
CA ILE A 21 -10.25 -21.92 -2.07
C ILE A 21 -10.50 -20.44 -2.31
N ARG A 22 -11.18 -19.79 -1.37
CA ARG A 22 -11.40 -18.34 -1.40
C ARG A 22 -10.78 -17.72 -0.17
N VAL A 23 -9.94 -16.73 -0.38
CA VAL A 23 -9.46 -15.86 0.69
C VAL A 23 -10.62 -14.92 1.05
N GLN A 24 -11.00 -14.88 2.32
CA GLN A 24 -12.00 -13.92 2.81
C GLN A 24 -11.32 -12.55 3.00
N ASN A 25 -12.13 -11.48 3.06
CA ASN A 25 -11.66 -10.19 3.50
C ASN A 25 -11.36 -10.26 5.00
N GLU A 26 -10.41 -9.45 5.44
CA GLU A 26 -10.10 -9.33 6.87
C GLU A 26 -11.26 -8.67 7.62
N ASP A 27 -11.56 -9.17 8.80
CA ASP A 27 -12.56 -8.56 9.69
C ASP A 27 -12.08 -7.16 10.12
N ARG A 28 -12.95 -6.17 9.96
CA ARG A 28 -12.58 -4.78 10.28
C ARG A 28 -12.41 -4.60 11.79
N LEU A 29 -11.36 -3.89 12.17
CA LEU A 29 -11.15 -3.51 13.56
C LEU A 29 -12.17 -2.44 13.97
N ASP A 30 -12.72 -2.58 15.18
CA ASP A 30 -13.63 -1.58 15.77
C ASP A 30 -12.89 -0.28 16.16
N SER A 31 -11.58 -0.39 16.45
CA SER A 31 -10.70 0.72 16.81
C SER A 31 -9.26 0.42 16.41
N PRO A 32 -8.42 1.46 16.20
CA PRO A 32 -7.02 1.29 15.93
C PRO A 32 -6.30 0.44 16.97
N LYS A 33 -5.36 -0.40 16.53
CA LYS A 33 -4.52 -1.25 17.40
C LYS A 33 -3.08 -0.80 17.42
N THR A 34 -2.42 -1.01 18.55
CA THR A 34 -0.97 -0.86 18.68
C THR A 34 -0.35 -2.24 18.90
N ILE A 35 0.65 -2.58 18.11
CA ILE A 35 1.36 -3.87 18.17
C ILE A 35 2.84 -3.56 18.24
N THR A 36 3.53 -4.24 19.16
CA THR A 36 5.00 -4.18 19.26
C THR A 36 5.53 -5.60 19.14
N GLU A 37 6.45 -5.77 18.19
CA GLU A 37 7.19 -7.00 17.96
C GLU A 37 8.69 -6.73 18.12
N PHE A 38 9.47 -7.80 18.22
CA PHE A 38 10.89 -7.70 18.50
C PHE A 38 11.72 -8.39 17.41
N TYR A 39 12.95 -7.93 17.23
CA TYR A 39 13.91 -8.56 16.34
C TYR A 39 15.32 -8.55 16.96
N ASN A 40 16.18 -9.46 16.51
CA ASN A 40 17.58 -9.47 16.93
C ASN A 40 18.36 -8.41 16.13
N PRO A 41 18.84 -7.33 16.79
CA PRO A 41 19.56 -6.26 16.10
C PRO A 41 20.94 -6.71 15.62
N MET A 42 21.46 -6.03 14.58
CA MET A 42 22.88 -6.11 14.25
C MET A 42 23.73 -5.37 15.30
N PRO A 43 25.01 -5.69 15.46
CA PRO A 43 25.90 -4.90 16.32
C PRO A 43 25.85 -3.43 15.97
N ASN A 44 25.71 -2.57 16.97
CA ASN A 44 25.55 -1.09 16.85
C ASN A 44 24.18 -0.61 16.35
N ASP A 45 23.16 -1.46 16.28
CA ASP A 45 21.81 -1.09 15.83
C ASP A 45 20.78 -1.17 16.97
N GLU A 46 21.22 -1.10 18.20
CA GLU A 46 20.41 -1.35 19.43
C GLU A 46 19.29 -0.31 19.66
N ASN A 47 19.32 0.82 18.95
CA ASN A 47 18.30 1.88 19.06
C ASN A 47 17.49 2.08 17.76
N ASN A 48 17.49 1.09 16.87
CA ASN A 48 16.84 1.20 15.58
C ASN A 48 15.41 0.63 15.62
N HIS A 49 14.49 1.35 16.27
CA HIS A 49 13.08 0.98 16.19
C HIS A 49 12.50 1.36 14.83
N HIS A 50 11.63 0.50 14.30
CA HIS A 50 10.78 0.83 13.17
C HIS A 50 9.38 1.11 13.70
N VAL A 51 8.78 2.22 13.28
CA VAL A 51 7.42 2.60 13.65
C VAL A 51 6.64 2.87 12.36
N VAL A 52 5.57 2.11 12.15
CA VAL A 52 4.78 2.16 10.92
C VAL A 52 3.30 2.16 11.25
N LEU A 53 2.58 3.14 10.73
CA LEU A 53 1.13 3.11 10.68
C LEU A 53 0.70 2.45 9.37
N SER A 54 -0.18 1.48 9.46
CA SER A 54 -0.76 0.79 8.31
C SER A 54 -2.27 0.80 8.35
N TRP A 55 -2.90 0.98 7.19
CA TRP A 55 -4.35 0.99 7.00
C TRP A 55 -4.74 -0.05 5.97
N LEU A 56 -5.73 -0.86 6.30
CA LEU A 56 -6.36 -1.74 5.34
C LEU A 56 -7.40 -0.94 4.55
N LEU A 57 -7.25 -0.94 3.23
CA LEU A 57 -8.12 -0.17 2.31
C LEU A 57 -9.15 -1.07 1.63
N GLY A 58 -9.41 -0.82 0.35
CA GLY A 58 -10.31 -1.60 -0.48
C GLY A 58 -9.65 -2.82 -1.13
N GLU A 59 -10.36 -3.47 -2.05
CA GLU A 59 -9.91 -4.70 -2.68
C GLU A 59 -8.96 -4.43 -3.86
N SER A 60 -7.84 -5.16 -3.93
CA SER A 60 -6.81 -4.99 -4.97
C SER A 60 -7.29 -5.35 -6.38
N HIS A 61 -8.31 -6.19 -6.50
CA HIS A 61 -8.91 -6.57 -7.78
C HIS A 61 -10.02 -5.61 -8.26
N ASN A 62 -10.44 -4.63 -7.44
CA ASN A 62 -11.33 -3.56 -7.87
C ASN A 62 -10.52 -2.43 -8.52
N PRO A 63 -10.62 -2.21 -9.84
CA PRO A 63 -9.75 -1.25 -10.54
C PRO A 63 -9.96 0.20 -10.08
N ILE A 64 -11.16 0.56 -9.63
CA ILE A 64 -11.44 1.91 -9.14
C ILE A 64 -10.81 2.13 -7.76
N GLU A 65 -10.95 1.18 -6.83
CA GLU A 65 -10.33 1.27 -5.51
C GLU A 65 -8.81 1.25 -5.59
N LEU A 66 -8.26 0.41 -6.47
CA LEU A 66 -6.84 0.36 -6.76
C LEU A 66 -6.32 1.71 -7.28
N LEU A 67 -7.01 2.30 -8.26
CA LEU A 67 -6.61 3.57 -8.86
C LEU A 67 -6.74 4.74 -7.87
N GLN A 68 -7.78 4.76 -7.03
CA GLN A 68 -7.93 5.71 -5.92
C GLN A 68 -6.78 5.62 -4.94
N SER A 69 -6.40 4.40 -4.56
CA SER A 69 -5.31 4.15 -3.60
C SER A 69 -3.95 4.55 -4.17
N TYR A 70 -3.69 4.27 -5.46
CA TYR A 70 -2.50 4.76 -6.15
C TYR A 70 -2.46 6.29 -6.18
N LEU A 71 -3.59 6.95 -6.49
CA LEU A 71 -3.65 8.42 -6.55
C LEU A 71 -3.37 9.05 -5.18
N ILE A 72 -3.97 8.53 -4.11
CA ILE A 72 -3.68 8.97 -2.74
C ILE A 72 -2.19 8.76 -2.41
N SER A 73 -1.66 7.56 -2.66
CA SER A 73 -0.26 7.25 -2.36
C SER A 73 0.70 8.16 -3.12
N ASN A 74 0.44 8.43 -4.41
CA ASN A 74 1.26 9.33 -5.21
C ASN A 74 1.21 10.77 -4.68
N ILE A 75 0.03 11.31 -4.38
CA ILE A 75 -0.11 12.65 -3.82
C ILE A 75 0.65 12.79 -2.50
N LEU A 76 0.56 11.78 -1.64
CA LEU A 76 1.13 11.83 -0.29
C LEU A 76 2.64 11.52 -0.24
N LEU A 77 3.15 10.63 -1.12
CA LEU A 77 4.46 9.98 -0.93
C LEU A 77 5.38 9.91 -2.15
N ASP A 78 4.94 10.25 -3.39
CA ASP A 78 5.68 9.94 -4.62
C ASP A 78 7.08 10.57 -4.68
N ASN A 79 7.23 11.80 -4.19
CA ASN A 79 8.49 12.53 -4.24
C ASN A 79 8.69 13.40 -2.99
N SER A 80 9.88 13.99 -2.84
CA SER A 80 10.25 14.80 -1.66
C SER A 80 9.42 16.10 -1.50
N ALA A 81 8.68 16.53 -2.53
CA ALA A 81 7.72 17.63 -2.43
C ALA A 81 6.33 17.16 -1.97
N SER A 82 6.07 15.85 -1.99
CA SER A 82 4.81 15.26 -1.50
C SER A 82 4.66 15.51 0.00
N PRO A 83 3.47 15.98 0.45
CA PRO A 83 3.32 16.57 1.77
C PRO A 83 3.66 15.63 2.94
N LEU A 84 3.18 14.39 2.91
CA LEU A 84 3.47 13.42 3.97
C LEU A 84 4.93 12.98 3.93
N ARG A 85 5.46 12.70 2.74
CA ARG A 85 6.87 12.35 2.58
C ARG A 85 7.81 13.43 3.11
N LYS A 86 7.53 14.70 2.77
CA LYS A 86 8.32 15.83 3.24
C LYS A 86 8.37 15.91 4.77
N VAL A 87 7.26 15.70 5.44
CA VAL A 87 7.19 15.70 6.91
C VAL A 87 8.01 14.53 7.49
N LEU A 88 7.89 13.33 6.91
CA LEU A 88 8.64 12.17 7.35
C LEU A 88 10.14 12.28 7.09
N GLU A 89 10.57 12.94 6.00
CA GLU A 89 12.00 13.15 5.69
C GLU A 89 12.63 14.30 6.52
N SER A 90 11.82 15.23 7.01
CA SER A 90 12.32 16.40 7.75
C SER A 90 12.25 16.29 9.27
N THR A 91 11.61 15.25 9.80
CA THR A 91 11.47 15.06 11.25
C THR A 91 12.76 14.51 11.88
N GLU A 92 13.00 14.88 13.15
CA GLU A 92 14.08 14.33 13.98
C GLU A 92 13.64 13.05 14.75
N LEU A 93 12.41 12.58 14.56
CA LEU A 93 11.88 11.40 15.27
C LEU A 93 12.48 10.08 14.77
N GLY A 94 12.98 10.05 13.53
CA GLY A 94 13.61 8.89 12.93
C GLY A 94 14.76 9.29 12.01
N LYS A 95 15.50 8.31 11.50
CA LYS A 95 16.64 8.54 10.60
C LYS A 95 16.22 8.58 9.12
N SER A 96 15.22 7.78 8.75
CA SER A 96 14.73 7.66 7.37
C SER A 96 13.31 7.10 7.35
N LEU A 97 12.70 7.13 6.15
CA LEU A 97 11.41 6.47 5.95
C LEU A 97 11.56 4.96 6.15
N SER A 98 10.55 4.35 6.77
CA SER A 98 10.46 2.90 6.83
C SER A 98 10.35 2.31 5.42
N PRO A 99 11.04 1.20 5.09
CA PRO A 99 10.91 0.52 3.81
C PRO A 99 9.49 0.01 3.52
N LEU A 100 8.62 -0.05 4.53
CA LEU A 100 7.21 -0.41 4.37
C LEU A 100 6.32 0.79 3.97
N THR A 101 6.89 2.03 3.91
CA THR A 101 6.13 3.22 3.53
C THR A 101 5.71 3.16 2.06
N GLY A 102 4.41 3.25 1.80
CA GLY A 102 3.82 3.21 0.47
C GLY A 102 2.52 2.43 0.39
N LEU A 103 2.14 2.06 -0.82
CA LEU A 103 0.97 1.26 -1.12
C LEU A 103 1.38 -0.17 -1.50
N GLU A 104 0.92 -1.17 -0.73
CA GLU A 104 1.07 -2.59 -1.04
C GLU A 104 -0.19 -3.11 -1.73
N THR A 105 -0.04 -3.73 -2.90
CA THR A 105 -1.13 -4.15 -3.78
C THR A 105 -1.16 -5.66 -4.04
N ASN A 106 -0.20 -6.42 -3.49
CA ASN A 106 -0.08 -7.86 -3.77
C ASN A 106 -1.01 -8.74 -2.91
N HIS A 107 -1.69 -8.15 -1.94
CA HIS A 107 -2.70 -8.84 -1.13
C HIS A 107 -4.10 -8.71 -1.74
N LYS A 108 -5.06 -9.46 -1.20
CA LYS A 108 -6.46 -9.32 -1.59
C LYS A 108 -6.99 -7.92 -1.34
N GLU A 109 -6.64 -7.35 -0.19
CA GLU A 109 -6.97 -6.00 0.19
C GLU A 109 -5.72 -5.14 0.20
N LEU A 110 -5.86 -3.92 -0.27
CA LEU A 110 -4.79 -2.95 -0.37
C LEU A 110 -4.35 -2.48 1.02
N VAL A 111 -3.05 -2.31 1.21
CA VAL A 111 -2.50 -1.75 2.45
C VAL A 111 -1.75 -0.47 2.13
N PHE A 112 -2.14 0.63 2.74
CA PHE A 112 -1.36 1.87 2.74
C PHE A 112 -0.58 1.94 4.05
N ALA A 113 0.69 2.29 3.98
CA ALA A 113 1.54 2.41 5.15
C ALA A 113 2.41 3.66 5.10
N ALA A 114 2.67 4.24 6.26
CA ALA A 114 3.59 5.37 6.43
C ALA A 114 4.33 5.23 7.76
N GLY A 115 5.64 5.44 7.76
CA GLY A 115 6.42 5.28 8.97
C GLY A 115 7.88 5.63 8.83
N LEU A 116 8.59 5.46 9.92
CA LEU A 116 10.00 5.80 10.08
C LEU A 116 10.80 4.60 10.59
N GLU A 117 12.07 4.55 10.23
CA GLU A 117 13.09 3.70 10.84
C GLU A 117 14.12 4.55 11.58
N GLY A 118 14.88 3.92 12.46
CA GLY A 118 15.83 4.62 13.31
C GLY A 118 15.17 5.49 14.37
N VAL A 119 13.96 5.14 14.77
CA VAL A 119 13.21 5.82 15.81
C VAL A 119 13.77 5.47 17.19
N GLY A 120 13.90 6.45 18.07
CA GLY A 120 14.34 6.21 19.44
C GLY A 120 13.29 5.46 20.29
N PRO A 121 13.71 4.79 21.36
CA PRO A 121 12.79 4.05 22.22
C PRO A 121 11.71 4.97 22.82
N GLY A 122 10.47 4.47 22.87
CA GLY A 122 9.33 5.19 23.45
C GLY A 122 8.70 6.26 22.56
N LYS A 123 9.22 6.49 21.34
CA LYS A 123 8.74 7.53 20.41
C LYS A 123 7.60 7.10 19.49
N GLN A 124 7.08 5.90 19.66
CA GLN A 124 6.03 5.33 18.81
C GLN A 124 4.80 6.24 18.69
N LYS A 125 4.36 6.79 19.82
CA LYS A 125 3.19 7.67 19.87
C LYS A 125 3.44 9.01 19.18
N GLU A 126 4.63 9.57 19.33
CA GLU A 126 5.00 10.83 18.67
C GLU A 126 5.02 10.67 17.14
N VAL A 127 5.49 9.54 16.62
CA VAL A 127 5.45 9.23 15.18
C VAL A 127 4.00 9.09 14.70
N GLU A 128 3.14 8.40 15.47
CA GLU A 128 1.71 8.30 15.15
C GLU A 128 1.06 9.69 15.08
N GLU A 129 1.25 10.51 16.10
CA GLU A 129 0.70 11.86 16.17
C GLU A 129 1.18 12.74 15.02
N LEU A 130 2.48 12.66 14.65
CA LEU A 130 3.06 13.37 13.51
C LEU A 130 2.34 13.01 12.20
N ILE A 131 2.18 11.72 11.92
CA ILE A 131 1.56 11.24 10.69
C ILE A 131 0.08 11.64 10.63
N ILE A 132 -0.67 11.40 11.70
CA ILE A 132 -2.09 11.72 11.76
C ILE A 132 -2.33 13.23 11.67
N GLN A 133 -1.52 14.05 12.34
CA GLN A 133 -1.64 15.49 12.26
C GLN A 133 -1.35 16.01 10.86
N CYS A 134 -0.28 15.53 10.22
CA CYS A 134 0.04 15.85 8.83
C CYS A 134 -1.14 15.55 7.89
N LEU A 135 -1.76 14.37 8.02
CA LEU A 135 -2.90 13.97 7.19
C LEU A 135 -4.12 14.88 7.41
N LYS A 136 -4.39 15.29 8.67
CA LYS A 136 -5.45 16.25 9.00
C LYS A 136 -5.17 17.62 8.39
N ASP A 137 -3.94 18.11 8.53
CA ASP A 137 -3.53 19.41 7.98
C ASP A 137 -3.69 19.43 6.45
N ILE A 138 -3.36 18.32 5.77
CA ILE A 138 -3.56 18.18 4.31
C ILE A 138 -5.03 18.29 3.94
N VAL A 139 -5.91 17.61 4.68
CA VAL A 139 -7.35 17.63 4.40
C VAL A 139 -7.95 19.01 4.71
N GLU A 140 -7.54 19.67 5.80
CA GLU A 140 -8.03 20.98 6.21
C GLU A 140 -7.58 22.11 5.29
N ASN A 141 -6.30 22.11 4.89
CA ASN A 141 -5.73 23.13 4.00
C ASN A 141 -6.09 22.91 2.53
N GLY A 142 -6.53 21.70 2.18
CA GLY A 142 -6.80 21.27 0.81
C GLY A 142 -5.54 20.93 0.03
N ILE A 143 -5.73 20.20 -1.07
CA ILE A 143 -4.65 19.75 -1.96
C ILE A 143 -4.66 20.61 -3.22
N PRO A 144 -3.52 21.21 -3.64
CA PRO A 144 -3.44 21.99 -4.87
C PRO A 144 -3.91 21.18 -6.09
N LYS A 145 -4.80 21.78 -6.90
CA LYS A 145 -5.35 21.11 -8.09
C LYS A 145 -4.27 20.67 -9.07
N ASP A 146 -3.19 21.43 -9.18
CA ASP A 146 -2.07 21.12 -10.06
C ASP A 146 -1.33 19.85 -9.57
N LEU A 147 -1.23 19.65 -8.26
CA LEU A 147 -0.66 18.44 -7.68
C LEU A 147 -1.56 17.22 -7.97
N ILE A 148 -2.87 17.36 -7.82
CA ILE A 148 -3.82 16.28 -8.16
C ILE A 148 -3.73 15.95 -9.67
N GLY A 149 -3.75 16.99 -10.51
CA GLY A 149 -3.68 16.83 -11.96
C GLY A 149 -2.39 16.19 -12.45
N SER A 150 -1.25 16.63 -11.92
CA SER A 150 0.06 16.05 -12.26
C SER A 150 0.21 14.61 -11.78
N SER A 151 -0.24 14.31 -10.56
CA SER A 151 -0.22 12.93 -10.00
C SER A 151 -1.09 11.98 -10.82
N LEU A 152 -2.29 12.41 -11.22
CA LEU A 152 -3.16 11.61 -12.08
C LEU A 152 -2.54 11.39 -13.46
N HIS A 153 -1.96 12.43 -14.06
CA HIS A 153 -1.32 12.34 -15.37
C HIS A 153 -0.11 11.39 -15.34
N GLN A 154 0.75 11.50 -14.33
CA GLN A 154 1.88 10.60 -14.16
C GLN A 154 1.42 9.16 -13.95
N LEU A 155 0.36 8.94 -13.16
CA LEU A 155 -0.21 7.62 -12.97
C LEU A 155 -0.74 7.04 -14.29
N GLU A 156 -1.44 7.84 -15.09
CA GLU A 156 -1.94 7.43 -16.40
C GLU A 156 -0.80 7.06 -17.35
N ILE A 157 0.29 7.85 -17.39
CA ILE A 157 1.49 7.53 -18.17
C ILE A 157 2.09 6.19 -17.72
N ARG A 158 2.36 6.01 -16.42
CA ARG A 158 2.94 4.78 -15.86
C ARG A 158 2.10 3.54 -16.20
N GLN A 159 0.78 3.64 -16.16
CA GLN A 159 -0.13 2.53 -16.46
C GLN A 159 -0.20 2.20 -17.97
N ARG A 160 0.03 3.20 -18.84
CA ARG A 160 -0.01 3.02 -20.31
C ARG A 160 1.35 2.75 -20.94
N GLU A 161 2.44 3.00 -20.20
CA GLU A 161 3.77 2.90 -20.74
C GLU A 161 4.16 1.44 -20.97
N ILE A 162 4.47 1.12 -22.21
CA ILE A 162 5.05 -0.16 -22.61
C ILE A 162 6.57 -0.02 -22.49
N SER A 163 7.07 0.04 -21.25
CA SER A 163 8.50 0.25 -21.04
C SER A 163 9.25 -1.06 -20.89
N GLY A 164 10.47 -1.05 -21.43
CA GLY A 164 11.42 -2.15 -21.30
C GLY A 164 12.22 -2.13 -20.00
N SER A 165 11.58 -1.84 -18.85
CA SER A 165 12.23 -1.74 -17.54
C SER A 165 12.74 -3.08 -16.97
N GLY A 166 13.36 -3.89 -17.82
CA GLY A 166 13.94 -5.20 -17.42
C GLY A 166 12.94 -6.35 -17.35
N MET A 167 11.63 -6.08 -17.36
CA MET A 167 10.57 -7.09 -17.36
C MET A 167 9.79 -7.05 -18.68
N PRO A 168 9.60 -8.20 -19.38
CA PRO A 168 8.77 -8.26 -20.58
C PRO A 168 7.35 -7.75 -20.32
N PHE A 169 6.83 -6.91 -21.22
CA PHE A 169 5.51 -6.27 -21.07
C PHE A 169 4.38 -7.28 -20.84
N GLY A 170 4.38 -8.42 -21.54
CA GLY A 170 3.37 -9.46 -21.30
C GLY A 170 3.41 -10.05 -19.88
N LEU A 171 4.57 -10.11 -19.27
CA LEU A 171 4.72 -10.55 -17.88
C LEU A 171 4.19 -9.48 -16.92
N GLN A 172 4.41 -8.19 -17.19
CA GLN A 172 3.85 -7.09 -16.40
C GLN A 172 2.32 -7.14 -16.41
N ILE A 173 1.71 -7.28 -17.60
CA ILE A 173 0.25 -7.44 -17.73
C ILE A 173 -0.24 -8.65 -16.94
N MET A 174 0.41 -9.79 -17.09
CA MET A 174 0.03 -11.01 -16.38
C MET A 174 0.06 -10.81 -14.87
N LEU A 175 1.13 -10.22 -14.33
CA LEU A 175 1.26 -9.95 -12.90
C LEU A 175 0.23 -8.93 -12.41
N GLY A 176 -0.08 -7.89 -13.20
CA GLY A 176 -1.12 -6.92 -12.88
C GLY A 176 -2.53 -7.51 -12.85
N CYS A 177 -2.81 -8.52 -13.69
CA CYS A 177 -4.09 -9.24 -13.71
C CYS A 177 -4.19 -10.35 -12.66
N LEU A 178 -3.06 -10.76 -12.07
CA LEU A 178 -3.00 -11.92 -11.17
C LEU A 178 -3.89 -11.80 -9.94
N PRO A 179 -3.99 -10.64 -9.24
CA PRO A 179 -4.90 -10.49 -8.11
C PRO A 179 -6.36 -10.79 -8.49
N ALA A 180 -6.85 -10.27 -9.61
CA ALA A 180 -8.21 -10.54 -10.09
C ALA A 180 -8.41 -12.04 -10.37
N CYS A 181 -7.44 -12.71 -11.04
CA CYS A 181 -7.50 -14.14 -11.29
C CYS A 181 -7.55 -14.97 -10.00
N ILE A 182 -6.71 -14.65 -9.03
CA ILE A 182 -6.61 -15.38 -7.75
C ILE A 182 -7.89 -15.20 -6.93
N HIS A 183 -8.49 -14.01 -6.95
CA HIS A 183 -9.67 -13.69 -6.15
C HIS A 183 -10.99 -13.93 -6.88
N ASN A 184 -10.95 -14.63 -8.03
CA ASN A 184 -12.12 -15.03 -8.83
C ASN A 184 -12.94 -13.85 -9.38
N ASP A 185 -12.26 -12.75 -9.72
CA ASP A 185 -12.83 -11.67 -10.51
C ASP A 185 -12.33 -11.74 -11.97
N ASP A 186 -12.90 -10.88 -12.81
CA ASP A 186 -12.54 -10.81 -14.22
C ASP A 186 -11.24 -10.02 -14.42
N PRO A 187 -10.13 -10.69 -14.82
CA PRO A 187 -8.85 -10.03 -15.05
C PRO A 187 -8.88 -8.98 -16.16
N LEU A 188 -9.85 -9.06 -17.08
CA LEU A 188 -9.96 -8.09 -18.18
C LEU A 188 -10.41 -6.71 -17.69
N LYS A 189 -11.11 -6.62 -16.56
CA LYS A 189 -11.46 -5.34 -15.94
C LYS A 189 -10.25 -4.50 -15.58
N VAL A 190 -9.16 -5.15 -15.16
CA VAL A 190 -7.90 -4.46 -14.80
C VAL A 190 -7.24 -3.83 -16.03
N LEU A 191 -7.49 -4.35 -17.21
CA LEU A 191 -6.95 -3.85 -18.48
C LEU A 191 -7.77 -2.71 -19.09
N ASP A 192 -9.00 -2.48 -18.59
CA ASP A 192 -9.83 -1.36 -19.03
C ASP A 192 -9.43 -0.05 -18.32
N LEU A 193 -8.26 0.45 -18.68
CA LEU A 193 -7.72 1.68 -18.12
C LEU A 193 -8.56 2.90 -18.50
N ASP A 194 -9.12 2.95 -19.73
CA ASP A 194 -9.88 4.10 -20.21
C ASP A 194 -11.14 4.32 -19.38
N SER A 195 -11.90 3.28 -19.11
CA SER A 195 -13.09 3.35 -18.24
C SER A 195 -12.72 3.76 -16.82
N SER A 196 -11.67 3.15 -16.27
CA SER A 196 -11.21 3.42 -14.90
C SER A 196 -10.75 4.87 -14.72
N PHE A 197 -9.88 5.38 -15.63
CA PHE A 197 -9.44 6.78 -15.60
C PHE A 197 -10.56 7.76 -15.85
N SER A 198 -11.48 7.47 -16.78
CA SER A 198 -12.65 8.31 -17.04
C SER A 198 -13.52 8.44 -15.77
N THR A 199 -13.74 7.33 -15.06
CA THR A 199 -14.49 7.33 -13.80
C THR A 199 -13.81 8.19 -12.73
N ILE A 200 -12.48 8.09 -12.58
CA ILE A 200 -11.74 8.93 -11.62
C ILE A 200 -11.79 10.41 -12.03
N LYS A 201 -11.61 10.73 -13.33
CA LYS A 201 -11.70 12.10 -13.83
C LYS A 201 -13.09 12.73 -13.56
N GLU A 202 -14.17 11.97 -13.71
CA GLU A 202 -15.52 12.44 -13.34
C GLU A 202 -15.66 12.69 -11.84
N LYS A 203 -15.17 11.76 -11.00
CA LYS A 203 -15.21 11.94 -9.55
C LYS A 203 -14.39 13.14 -9.08
N LEU A 204 -13.27 13.45 -9.73
CA LEU A 204 -12.43 14.62 -9.43
C LEU A 204 -13.09 15.96 -9.74
N LYS A 205 -14.21 16.00 -10.51
CA LYS A 205 -15.01 17.21 -10.69
C LYS A 205 -15.74 17.64 -9.40
N SER A 206 -15.96 16.71 -8.49
CA SER A 206 -16.53 16.99 -7.18
C SER A 206 -15.52 17.76 -6.33
N LYS A 207 -16.01 18.79 -5.64
CA LYS A 207 -15.15 19.58 -4.76
C LYS A 207 -14.57 18.70 -3.63
N ASN A 208 -13.30 18.86 -3.34
CA ASN A 208 -12.58 18.20 -2.25
C ASN A 208 -12.67 16.65 -2.31
N TYR A 209 -12.74 16.08 -3.51
CA TYR A 209 -12.90 14.63 -3.67
C TYR A 209 -11.73 13.85 -3.05
N ILE A 210 -10.49 14.29 -3.26
CA ILE A 210 -9.30 13.60 -2.72
C ILE A 210 -9.22 13.77 -1.20
N GLU A 211 -9.51 14.96 -0.70
CA GLU A 211 -9.55 15.24 0.74
C GLU A 211 -10.60 14.36 1.44
N ASN A 212 -11.79 14.25 0.86
CA ASN A 212 -12.83 13.35 1.38
C ASN A 212 -12.40 11.89 1.34
N LEU A 213 -11.70 11.48 0.29
CA LEU A 213 -11.21 10.12 0.14
C LEU A 213 -10.11 9.79 1.18
N ILE A 214 -9.18 10.72 1.43
CA ILE A 214 -8.17 10.60 2.50
C ILE A 214 -8.86 10.54 3.88
N ASN A 215 -9.85 11.38 4.09
CA ASN A 215 -10.57 11.40 5.34
C ASN A 215 -11.32 10.07 5.60
N GLU A 216 -12.00 9.55 4.59
CA GLU A 216 -12.72 8.28 4.68
C GLU A 216 -11.78 7.07 4.79
N LYS A 217 -10.82 6.96 3.89
CA LYS A 217 -9.99 5.75 3.74
C LYS A 217 -8.82 5.67 4.72
N ILE A 218 -8.39 6.81 5.28
CA ILE A 218 -7.21 6.87 6.15
C ILE A 218 -7.57 7.45 7.53
N ILE A 219 -8.00 8.71 7.62
CA ILE A 219 -8.16 9.38 8.92
C ILE A 219 -9.23 8.71 9.78
N ASN A 220 -10.43 8.49 9.21
CA ASN A 220 -11.57 7.87 9.89
C ASN A 220 -11.60 6.34 9.78
N ASN A 221 -10.58 5.74 9.17
CA ASN A 221 -10.50 4.29 9.04
C ASN A 221 -10.05 3.67 10.37
N THR A 222 -10.95 2.93 11.01
CA THR A 222 -10.67 2.22 12.27
C THR A 222 -9.73 1.02 12.08
N HIS A 223 -9.66 0.45 10.88
CA HIS A 223 -8.72 -0.63 10.57
C HIS A 223 -7.32 -0.08 10.32
N ARG A 224 -6.76 0.47 11.39
CA ARG A 224 -5.40 1.02 11.45
C ARG A 224 -4.60 0.29 12.51
N VAL A 225 -3.36 -0.06 12.18
CA VAL A 225 -2.39 -0.64 13.11
C VAL A 225 -1.19 0.28 13.23
N ASN A 226 -0.86 0.67 14.45
CA ASN A 226 0.43 1.28 14.78
C ASN A 226 1.40 0.15 15.19
N PHE A 227 2.25 -0.23 14.25
CA PHE A 227 3.21 -1.31 14.40
C PHE A 227 4.58 -0.76 14.79
N SER A 228 5.18 -1.32 15.83
CA SER A 228 6.55 -1.04 16.23
C SER A 228 7.36 -2.33 16.22
N LEU A 229 8.49 -2.30 15.54
CA LEU A 229 9.48 -3.37 15.58
C LEU A 229 10.68 -2.87 16.39
N ALA A 230 10.87 -3.45 17.57
CA ALA A 230 11.89 -3.03 18.55
C ALA A 230 13.09 -3.99 18.55
N PRO A 231 14.33 -3.48 18.66
CA PRO A 231 15.49 -4.34 18.80
C PRO A 231 15.53 -5.01 20.18
N ASP A 232 15.75 -6.32 20.22
CA ASP A 232 15.99 -7.10 21.45
C ASP A 232 17.22 -8.00 21.23
N PRO A 233 18.37 -7.68 21.82
CA PRO A 233 19.59 -8.49 21.67
C PRO A 233 19.44 -9.94 22.18
N GLU A 234 18.48 -10.20 23.06
CA GLU A 234 18.19 -11.53 23.60
C GLU A 234 17.10 -12.29 22.81
N PHE A 235 16.57 -11.71 21.73
CA PHE A 235 15.44 -12.27 20.98
C PHE A 235 15.64 -13.72 20.57
N ASN A 236 16.81 -14.05 20.00
CA ASN A 236 17.12 -15.41 19.58
C ASN A 236 17.21 -16.38 20.76
N ILE A 237 17.78 -15.93 21.88
CA ILE A 237 17.88 -16.76 23.10
C ILE A 237 16.49 -17.08 23.66
N LYS A 238 15.59 -16.11 23.68
CA LYS A 238 14.21 -16.26 24.16
C LYS A 238 13.34 -17.11 23.23
N LYS A 239 13.66 -17.14 21.94
CA LYS A 239 12.92 -17.93 20.95
C LYS A 239 13.29 -19.42 20.97
N ASP A 240 14.51 -19.75 21.39
CA ASP A 240 15.03 -21.13 21.45
C ASP A 240 14.68 -21.84 22.76
N GLN A 241 14.06 -21.15 23.73
CA GLN A 241 13.50 -21.68 24.99
C GLN A 241 12.01 -22.01 24.84
#